data_e292224aea11566219f157dc9714d1c4
#
_entry.id   e292224aea11566219f157dc9714d1c4
#
_cell.length_a   1.000
_cell.length_b   1.000
_cell.length_c   1.000
_cell.angle_alpha   90.00
_cell.angle_beta   90.00
_cell.angle_gamma   90.00
#
_symmetry.space_group_name_H-M   'P 1'
#
loop_
_entity.id
_entity.type
_entity.pdbx_description
1 polymer ?
#
loop_
_entity_poly.entity_id
_entity_poly.type
_entity_poly.pdbx_seq_one_letter_code
_entity_poly.pdbx_strand_id
1 'polypeptide(L)'
;GILKFGRIHSPFADYIGGWTIDPFVYTALQAAGSGGAMIASANGLGSGAYTAVNSVLRFDSVNFNGFTFVAMLMPGDSSRLEANLGGLLGGAGSNIGNTGGANGEWDVQLGTKYEFRYLDHALTMFGGYSRDNVSSQQKHNPFVHLKTEEVGRVGGTWAYKNYRLQGQFERVSNALGAATCSNAAALGDFGDPTRQCNSAMNVGGDGYTWFTSGQYIWGNTSLVAQGGMTIAHATDLLQKKNSENYTLGAIHHLSKRTSIFGGYQRVNVDDPSSAKDRDRNTWTVGIRHQF
;
A
#
# COMPACT_ATOMS: atom_id res chain seq x y z
N GLY A 1 -2.52 25.56 -6.64
CA GLY A 1 -2.79 24.27 -6.03
C GLY A 1 -4.26 23.91 -6.08
N ILE A 2 -4.58 22.70 -5.78
CA ILE A 2 -5.95 22.16 -5.78
C ILE A 2 -6.27 21.69 -4.38
N LEU A 3 -7.37 22.19 -3.82
CA LEU A 3 -7.93 21.72 -2.56
C LEU A 3 -9.07 20.75 -2.87
N LYS A 4 -9.03 19.57 -2.27
CA LYS A 4 -10.01 18.50 -2.46
C LYS A 4 -10.53 18.06 -1.08
N PHE A 5 -11.80 17.69 -1.01
CA PHE A 5 -12.40 17.16 0.21
C PHE A 5 -13.41 16.06 -0.12
N GLY A 6 -13.65 15.17 0.85
CA GLY A 6 -14.54 14.04 0.72
C GLY A 6 -13.81 12.71 0.71
N ARG A 7 -14.28 11.73 -0.08
CA ARG A 7 -13.61 10.43 -0.25
C ARG A 7 -12.58 10.51 -1.36
N ILE A 8 -11.31 10.46 -1.00
CA ILE A 8 -10.20 10.72 -1.92
C ILE A 8 -9.10 9.67 -1.73
N HIS A 9 -8.36 9.37 -2.80
CA HIS A 9 -7.18 8.51 -2.71
C HIS A 9 -6.10 9.11 -1.84
N SER A 10 -5.45 8.26 -1.08
CA SER A 10 -4.33 8.63 -0.23
C SER A 10 -3.12 9.00 -1.10
N PRO A 11 -2.31 10.00 -0.70
CA PRO A 11 -1.06 10.33 -1.38
C PRO A 11 -0.11 9.15 -1.51
N PHE A 12 -0.13 8.23 -0.57
CA PHE A 12 0.67 7.01 -0.57
C PHE A 12 0.18 5.98 -1.59
N ALA A 13 -1.04 6.09 -2.08
CA ALA A 13 -1.56 5.22 -3.12
C ALA A 13 -1.33 5.79 -4.53
N ASP A 14 -1.63 7.08 -4.75
CA ASP A 14 -1.75 7.66 -6.08
C ASP A 14 -0.68 8.69 -6.46
N TYR A 15 0.12 9.16 -5.48
CA TYR A 15 1.05 10.25 -5.73
C TYR A 15 2.52 9.87 -5.51
N ILE A 16 2.87 9.18 -4.42
CA ILE A 16 4.24 8.78 -4.10
C ILE A 16 4.37 7.26 -4.04
N GLY A 17 4.91 6.65 -5.07
CA GLY A 17 5.06 5.20 -5.13
C GLY A 17 3.73 4.45 -5.22
N GLY A 18 3.60 3.36 -4.47
CA GLY A 18 2.40 2.55 -4.47
C GLY A 18 2.04 2.02 -5.87
N TRP A 19 0.87 2.39 -6.36
CA TRP A 19 0.42 1.98 -7.70
C TRP A 19 1.24 2.58 -8.84
N THR A 20 1.91 3.70 -8.61
CA THR A 20 2.61 4.43 -9.67
C THR A 20 3.93 3.78 -10.09
N ILE A 21 4.44 2.84 -9.29
CA ILE A 21 5.72 2.16 -9.52
C ILE A 21 5.58 0.69 -9.90
N ASP A 22 4.37 0.09 -9.82
CA ASP A 22 4.14 -1.30 -10.20
C ASP A 22 3.62 -1.39 -11.64
N PRO A 23 4.40 -1.95 -12.58
CA PRO A 23 3.95 -2.10 -13.97
C PRO A 23 2.71 -2.97 -14.12
N PHE A 24 2.54 -3.97 -13.24
CA PHE A 24 1.42 -4.89 -13.25
C PHE A 24 0.24 -4.46 -12.38
N VAL A 25 0.16 -3.17 -12.01
CA VAL A 25 -0.97 -2.64 -11.25
C VAL A 25 -2.32 -3.04 -11.88
N TYR A 26 -3.27 -3.44 -11.03
CA TYR A 26 -4.61 -3.96 -11.43
C TYR A 26 -4.56 -5.25 -12.24
N THR A 27 -3.54 -6.06 -12.07
CA THR A 27 -3.46 -7.40 -12.66
C THR A 27 -3.19 -8.46 -11.58
N ALA A 28 -3.33 -9.73 -11.93
CA ALA A 28 -3.00 -10.83 -11.03
C ALA A 28 -1.49 -10.93 -10.69
N LEU A 29 -0.63 -10.19 -11.40
CA LEU A 29 0.82 -10.10 -11.14
C LEU A 29 1.22 -8.87 -10.33
N GLN A 30 0.27 -8.09 -9.85
CA GLN A 30 0.55 -6.93 -9.02
C GLN A 30 1.29 -7.34 -7.75
N ALA A 31 2.35 -6.63 -7.41
CA ALA A 31 3.12 -6.86 -6.19
C ALA A 31 2.85 -5.78 -5.14
N ALA A 32 2.86 -4.51 -5.55
CA ALA A 32 2.73 -3.36 -4.69
C ALA A 32 1.29 -2.82 -4.68
N GLY A 33 0.92 -2.13 -3.61
CA GLY A 33 -0.39 -1.52 -3.47
C GLY A 33 -1.52 -2.48 -3.10
N SER A 34 -2.73 -1.97 -3.09
CA SER A 34 -3.92 -2.73 -2.71
C SER A 34 -4.17 -3.89 -3.67
N GLY A 35 -4.34 -5.08 -3.12
CA GLY A 35 -4.50 -6.32 -3.90
C GLY A 35 -3.19 -6.93 -4.40
N GLY A 36 -2.04 -6.34 -4.09
CA GLY A 36 -0.74 -6.88 -4.45
C GLY A 36 -0.30 -8.09 -3.60
N ALA A 37 0.78 -8.72 -4.04
CA ALA A 37 1.33 -9.92 -3.39
C ALA A 37 2.09 -9.64 -2.10
N MET A 38 2.57 -8.40 -1.90
CA MET A 38 3.34 -8.02 -0.71
C MET A 38 2.45 -7.90 0.53
N ILE A 39 3.00 -8.24 1.69
CA ILE A 39 2.33 -7.96 2.97
C ILE A 39 2.10 -6.45 3.08
N ALA A 40 0.89 -6.07 3.42
CA ALA A 40 0.48 -4.67 3.43
C ALA A 40 1.19 -3.88 4.53
N SER A 41 1.69 -2.72 4.17
CA SER A 41 1.76 -1.60 5.10
C SER A 41 0.40 -0.87 5.15
N ALA A 42 0.16 -0.12 6.19
CA ALA A 42 -1.07 0.64 6.34
C ALA A 42 -1.35 1.57 5.15
N ASN A 43 -0.36 2.02 4.48
CA ASN A 43 -0.45 3.14 3.56
C ASN A 43 -0.05 2.83 2.12
N GLY A 44 -0.21 1.60 1.69
CA GLY A 44 -0.29 1.36 0.28
C GLY A 44 0.84 0.65 -0.41
N LEU A 45 1.92 0.23 0.26
CA LEU A 45 2.78 -0.79 -0.29
C LEU A 45 2.31 -2.16 0.18
N GLY A 46 2.08 -3.09 -0.75
CA GLY A 46 1.52 -4.40 -0.45
C GLY A 46 -0.01 -4.45 -0.54
N SER A 47 -0.55 -5.60 -0.22
CA SER A 47 -1.98 -5.86 -0.34
C SER A 47 -2.79 -5.17 0.75
N GLY A 48 -3.83 -4.49 0.42
CA GLY A 48 -4.92 -4.12 1.33
C GLY A 48 -4.76 -2.74 1.87
N ALA A 49 -4.18 -1.82 1.62
CA ALA A 49 -4.29 -0.52 2.23
C ALA A 49 -5.32 0.40 1.64
N TYR A 50 -5.55 1.42 2.34
CA TYR A 50 -6.51 2.45 2.08
C TYR A 50 -6.13 3.25 0.86
N THR A 51 -6.79 2.91 -0.22
CA THR A 51 -6.64 3.61 -1.47
C THR A 51 -7.55 4.82 -1.53
N ALA A 52 -8.71 4.73 -0.92
CA ALA A 52 -9.65 5.83 -0.80
C ALA A 52 -10.06 6.01 0.67
N VAL A 53 -9.77 7.16 1.20
CA VAL A 53 -10.05 7.56 2.58
C VAL A 53 -11.23 8.52 2.59
N ASN A 54 -12.14 8.35 3.57
CA ASN A 54 -13.32 9.21 3.71
C ASN A 54 -13.00 10.46 4.53
N SER A 55 -13.83 11.47 4.35
CA SER A 55 -13.82 12.70 5.19
C SER A 55 -12.48 13.40 5.28
N VAL A 56 -11.74 13.44 4.20
CA VAL A 56 -10.41 14.03 4.17
C VAL A 56 -10.39 15.40 3.51
N LEU A 57 -9.41 16.19 3.90
CA LEU A 57 -8.99 17.42 3.24
C LEU A 57 -7.62 17.17 2.63
N ARG A 58 -7.50 17.30 1.31
CA ARG A 58 -6.25 17.09 0.58
C ARG A 58 -5.91 18.32 -0.24
N PHE A 59 -4.69 18.81 -0.09
CA PHE A 59 -4.10 19.86 -0.90
C PHE A 59 -3.01 19.29 -1.80
N ASP A 60 -3.14 19.50 -3.11
CA ASP A 60 -2.12 19.20 -4.10
C ASP A 60 -1.51 20.52 -4.57
N SER A 61 -0.19 20.70 -4.46
CA SER A 61 0.49 21.94 -4.87
C SER A 61 0.50 22.10 -6.39
N VAL A 62 0.80 23.31 -6.85
CA VAL A 62 1.28 23.55 -8.22
C VAL A 62 2.68 22.97 -8.38
N ASN A 63 3.11 22.85 -9.64
CA ASN A 63 4.49 22.44 -9.93
C ASN A 63 5.41 23.66 -9.85
N PHE A 64 6.43 23.58 -8.99
CA PHE A 64 7.48 24.57 -8.79
C PHE A 64 8.78 24.03 -9.43
N ASN A 65 8.96 24.22 -10.72
CA ASN A 65 10.16 23.77 -11.45
C ASN A 65 10.49 22.28 -11.23
N GLY A 66 9.50 21.41 -11.36
CA GLY A 66 9.64 19.98 -11.12
C GLY A 66 9.32 19.52 -9.70
N PHE A 67 9.27 20.42 -8.73
CA PHE A 67 8.89 20.08 -7.37
C PHE A 67 7.38 20.23 -7.15
N THR A 68 6.77 19.19 -6.56
CA THR A 68 5.38 19.20 -6.11
C THR A 68 5.28 18.61 -4.72
N PHE A 69 4.24 18.97 -3.98
CA PHE A 69 3.92 18.32 -2.73
C PHE A 69 2.41 18.14 -2.55
N VAL A 70 2.06 17.24 -1.68
CA VAL A 70 0.70 16.95 -1.29
C VAL A 70 0.62 16.84 0.22
N ALA A 71 -0.44 17.39 0.80
CA ALA A 71 -0.76 17.23 2.20
C ALA A 71 -2.21 16.75 2.32
N MET A 72 -2.45 15.76 3.15
CA MET A 72 -3.78 15.25 3.44
C MET A 72 -3.99 15.19 4.95
N LEU A 73 -5.12 15.72 5.37
CA LEU A 73 -5.58 15.71 6.74
C LEU A 73 -6.89 14.96 6.84
N MET A 74 -7.00 14.11 7.83
CA MET A 74 -8.21 13.38 8.17
C MET A 74 -8.66 13.88 9.55
N PRO A 75 -9.63 14.80 9.61
CA PRO A 75 -10.13 15.33 10.88
C PRO A 75 -11.00 14.30 11.57
N GLY A 76 -10.82 14.20 12.86
CA GLY A 76 -11.45 13.18 13.68
C GLY A 76 -10.74 11.84 13.56
N ASP A 77 -11.21 10.88 14.30
CA ASP A 77 -10.67 9.53 14.29
C ASP A 77 -11.29 8.74 13.13
N SER A 78 -10.72 8.89 11.96
CA SER A 78 -11.08 8.12 10.77
C SER A 78 -10.20 6.88 10.62
N SER A 79 -9.52 6.48 11.70
CA SER A 79 -8.57 5.41 11.67
C SER A 79 -9.23 4.12 11.20
N ARG A 80 -8.53 3.42 10.39
CA ARG A 80 -8.85 2.12 9.87
C ARG A 80 -9.15 1.09 10.97
N LEU A 81 -8.44 1.22 12.08
CA LEU A 81 -8.59 0.37 13.24
C LEU A 81 -9.94 0.55 13.90
N GLU A 82 -10.47 1.75 13.91
CA GLU A 82 -11.82 2.03 14.41
C GLU A 82 -12.92 1.46 13.54
N ALA A 83 -12.79 1.56 12.23
CA ALA A 83 -13.74 0.96 11.31
C ALA A 83 -13.84 -0.56 11.51
N ASN A 84 -12.75 -1.21 11.84
CA ASN A 84 -12.72 -2.65 12.14
C ASN A 84 -13.29 -2.97 13.53
N LEU A 85 -13.06 -2.13 14.52
CA LEU A 85 -13.60 -2.29 15.86
C LEU A 85 -15.12 -2.01 15.92
N GLY A 86 -15.64 -1.12 15.09
CA GLY A 86 -17.06 -0.85 14.99
C GLY A 86 -17.89 -2.08 14.62
N GLY A 87 -17.36 -2.96 13.78
CA GLY A 87 -17.97 -4.25 13.45
C GLY A 87 -18.01 -5.23 14.65
N LEU A 88 -17.07 -5.14 15.56
CA LEU A 88 -16.99 -6.00 16.73
C LEU A 88 -17.88 -5.52 17.90
N LEU A 89 -18.08 -4.23 18.01
CA LEU A 89 -18.89 -3.60 19.05
C LEU A 89 -20.38 -3.47 18.65
N GLY A 90 -20.82 -4.18 17.58
CA GLY A 90 -22.20 -4.24 17.15
C GLY A 90 -22.65 -3.13 16.20
N GLY A 91 -21.72 -2.34 15.69
CA GLY A 91 -21.98 -1.43 14.57
C GLY A 91 -21.92 -2.20 13.27
N ALA A 92 -22.98 -2.21 12.47
CA ALA A 92 -22.99 -2.80 11.13
C ALA A 92 -21.79 -2.25 10.36
N GLY A 93 -20.92 -3.12 9.88
CA GLY A 93 -19.66 -2.85 9.21
C GLY A 93 -19.70 -1.76 8.16
N SER A 94 -19.80 -0.55 8.60
CA SER A 94 -19.66 0.60 7.76
C SER A 94 -18.17 0.88 7.64
N ASN A 95 -17.64 0.74 6.45
CA ASN A 95 -16.40 1.38 6.02
C ASN A 95 -16.53 2.91 6.11
N ILE A 96 -17.18 3.38 7.12
CA ILE A 96 -17.41 4.79 7.37
C ILE A 96 -16.31 5.17 8.32
N GLY A 97 -15.20 5.56 7.74
CA GLY A 97 -14.27 6.39 8.47
C GLY A 97 -15.08 7.47 9.17
N ASN A 98 -14.74 7.71 10.40
CA ASN A 98 -15.34 8.70 11.26
C ASN A 98 -16.68 8.33 11.85
N THR A 99 -16.66 7.60 12.94
CA THR A 99 -17.77 7.51 13.88
C THR A 99 -17.91 8.77 14.72
N GLY A 100 -17.40 9.92 14.26
CA GLY A 100 -17.62 11.20 14.90
C GLY A 100 -17.08 11.34 16.32
N GLY A 101 -16.08 10.57 16.65
CA GLY A 101 -15.39 10.72 17.92
C GLY A 101 -14.64 12.05 17.95
N ALA A 102 -15.28 13.03 18.52
CA ALA A 102 -14.80 14.42 18.59
C ALA A 102 -13.54 14.62 19.47
N ASN A 103 -12.63 13.67 19.48
CA ASN A 103 -11.49 13.67 20.41
C ASN A 103 -10.26 14.40 19.88
N GLY A 104 -10.38 15.13 18.77
CA GLY A 104 -9.39 16.12 18.34
C GLY A 104 -8.07 15.53 17.81
N GLU A 105 -7.98 14.25 17.60
CA GLU A 105 -6.81 13.65 16.98
C GLU A 105 -6.99 13.61 15.45
N TRP A 106 -5.96 13.99 14.74
CA TRP A 106 -5.97 14.10 13.29
C TRP A 106 -4.94 13.17 12.71
N ASP A 107 -5.32 12.49 11.63
CA ASP A 107 -4.39 11.72 10.83
C ASP A 107 -3.83 12.57 9.73
N VAL A 108 -2.57 12.33 9.38
CA VAL A 108 -1.82 13.18 8.46
C VAL A 108 -1.08 12.31 7.46
N GLN A 109 -1.14 12.71 6.18
CA GLN A 109 -0.23 12.21 5.17
C GLN A 109 0.41 13.36 4.40
N LEU A 110 1.73 13.28 4.26
CA LEU A 110 2.54 14.25 3.51
C LEU A 110 3.30 13.51 2.42
N GLY A 111 3.35 14.09 1.23
CA GLY A 111 4.13 13.57 0.13
C GLY A 111 4.81 14.68 -0.64
N THR A 112 6.03 14.41 -1.10
CA THR A 112 6.79 15.30 -1.97
C THR A 112 7.29 14.53 -3.17
N LYS A 113 7.39 15.22 -4.30
CA LYS A 113 7.93 14.65 -5.54
C LYS A 113 8.75 15.71 -6.26
N TYR A 114 9.88 15.28 -6.81
CA TYR A 114 10.72 16.08 -7.69
C TYR A 114 10.92 15.35 -9.02
N GLU A 115 10.57 16.02 -10.11
CA GLU A 115 10.70 15.52 -11.48
C GLU A 115 11.76 16.32 -12.24
N PHE A 116 12.74 15.63 -12.78
CA PHE A 116 13.83 16.21 -13.52
C PHE A 116 14.02 15.49 -14.85
N ARG A 117 14.29 16.26 -15.91
CA ARG A 117 14.60 15.73 -17.24
C ARG A 117 15.88 16.36 -17.76
N TYR A 118 16.78 15.53 -18.22
CA TYR A 118 18.01 15.97 -18.86
C TYR A 118 18.37 15.02 -19.99
N LEU A 119 18.47 15.53 -21.22
CA LEU A 119 18.63 14.74 -22.43
C LEU A 119 17.54 13.65 -22.51
N ASP A 120 17.96 12.40 -22.68
CA ASP A 120 17.08 11.23 -22.73
C ASP A 120 16.73 10.65 -21.36
N HIS A 121 17.20 11.28 -20.27
CA HIS A 121 16.94 10.83 -18.92
C HIS A 121 15.72 11.54 -18.32
N ALA A 122 14.84 10.77 -17.72
CA ALA A 122 13.78 11.28 -16.86
C ALA A 122 13.93 10.65 -15.48
N LEU A 123 14.05 11.48 -14.46
CA LEU A 123 14.18 11.08 -13.06
C LEU A 123 13.01 11.65 -12.28
N THR A 124 12.38 10.80 -11.48
CA THR A 124 11.41 11.22 -10.46
C THR A 124 11.89 10.69 -9.13
N MET A 125 12.02 11.54 -8.15
CA MET A 125 12.27 11.17 -6.75
C MET A 125 11.05 11.54 -5.94
N PHE A 126 10.70 10.71 -4.97
CA PHE A 126 9.58 10.99 -4.08
C PHE A 126 9.88 10.55 -2.65
N GLY A 127 9.18 11.18 -1.73
CA GLY A 127 9.22 10.81 -0.32
C GLY A 127 7.97 11.27 0.40
N GLY A 128 7.66 10.64 1.51
CA GLY A 128 6.50 11.02 2.30
C GLY A 128 6.45 10.37 3.67
N TYR A 129 5.54 10.89 4.46
CA TYR A 129 5.27 10.46 5.81
C TYR A 129 3.77 10.37 6.04
N SER A 130 3.36 9.32 6.71
CA SER A 130 1.98 9.11 7.12
C SER A 130 1.92 8.77 8.60
N ARG A 131 0.94 9.33 9.27
CA ARG A 131 0.65 9.07 10.67
C ARG A 131 -0.84 8.93 10.87
N ASP A 132 -1.22 7.79 11.45
CA ASP A 132 -2.58 7.43 11.84
C ASP A 132 -2.61 7.36 13.37
N ASN A 133 -3.25 8.34 14.02
CA ASN A 133 -3.29 8.48 15.46
C ASN A 133 -4.38 7.59 16.05
N VAL A 134 -4.13 7.12 17.25
CA VAL A 134 -5.13 6.38 18.05
C VAL A 134 -5.92 7.36 18.89
N SER A 135 -7.24 7.24 18.90
CA SER A 135 -8.10 8.10 19.71
C SER A 135 -7.87 7.95 21.21
N SER A 136 -8.20 8.98 21.94
CA SER A 136 -8.11 8.97 23.41
C SER A 136 -9.01 7.87 24.02
N GLN A 137 -10.16 7.60 23.42
CA GLN A 137 -11.05 6.53 23.86
C GLN A 137 -10.42 5.15 23.69
N GLN A 138 -9.72 4.94 22.57
CA GLN A 138 -9.08 3.66 22.28
C GLN A 138 -7.84 3.44 23.14
N LYS A 139 -7.06 4.49 23.41
CA LYS A 139 -5.90 4.42 24.33
C LYS A 139 -6.28 3.97 25.74
N HIS A 140 -7.50 4.26 26.16
CA HIS A 140 -7.99 3.90 27.49
C HIS A 140 -8.81 2.61 27.52
N ASN A 141 -9.00 1.95 26.39
CA ASN A 141 -9.71 0.69 26.35
C ASN A 141 -8.80 -0.47 26.78
N PRO A 142 -9.05 -1.12 27.93
CA PRO A 142 -8.17 -2.18 28.46
C PRO A 142 -8.16 -3.45 27.57
N PHE A 143 -9.10 -3.58 26.63
CA PHE A 143 -9.22 -4.73 25.73
C PHE A 143 -8.58 -4.50 24.37
N VAL A 144 -8.08 -3.29 24.09
CA VAL A 144 -7.57 -2.91 22.78
C VAL A 144 -6.22 -2.22 22.93
N HIS A 145 -5.17 -2.87 22.44
CA HIS A 145 -3.81 -2.34 22.47
C HIS A 145 -3.48 -1.64 21.14
N LEU A 146 -4.22 -0.58 20.81
CA LEU A 146 -3.94 0.20 19.61
C LEU A 146 -2.75 1.13 19.81
N LYS A 147 -1.96 1.29 18.78
CA LYS A 147 -0.81 2.19 18.73
C LYS A 147 -0.90 3.08 17.51
N THR A 148 -0.39 4.29 17.63
CA THR A 148 -0.22 5.19 16.48
C THR A 148 0.61 4.48 15.41
N GLU A 149 0.09 4.47 14.19
CA GLU A 149 0.76 3.90 13.03
C GLU A 149 1.56 4.97 12.30
N GLU A 150 2.79 4.65 11.94
CA GLU A 150 3.64 5.58 11.19
C GLU A 150 4.31 4.88 10.02
N VAL A 151 4.34 5.56 8.88
CA VAL A 151 5.01 5.07 7.67
C VAL A 151 5.84 6.18 7.06
N GLY A 152 7.13 5.94 6.92
CA GLY A 152 8.05 6.76 6.13
C GLY A 152 8.35 6.07 4.81
N ARG A 153 8.24 6.79 3.68
CA ARG A 153 8.48 6.26 2.34
C ARG A 153 9.44 7.13 1.57
N VAL A 154 10.36 6.49 0.85
CA VAL A 154 11.23 7.12 -0.14
C VAL A 154 11.33 6.23 -1.37
N GLY A 155 11.50 6.83 -2.54
CA GLY A 155 11.68 6.08 -3.77
C GLY A 155 11.86 6.96 -4.99
N GLY A 156 11.81 6.32 -6.16
CA GLY A 156 11.93 7.04 -7.42
C GLY A 156 11.76 6.16 -8.64
N THR A 157 11.76 6.83 -9.77
CA THR A 157 11.79 6.22 -11.09
C THR A 157 12.87 6.86 -11.93
N TRP A 158 13.56 6.06 -12.71
CA TRP A 158 14.52 6.50 -13.70
C TRP A 158 14.16 5.88 -15.05
N ALA A 159 14.06 6.71 -16.07
CA ALA A 159 13.83 6.27 -17.44
C ALA A 159 14.94 6.80 -18.34
N TYR A 160 15.45 5.95 -19.21
CA TYR A 160 16.44 6.28 -20.22
C TYR A 160 16.15 5.47 -21.49
N LYS A 161 15.82 6.18 -22.58
CA LYS A 161 15.42 5.53 -23.84
C LYS A 161 14.35 4.46 -23.60
N ASN A 162 14.72 3.20 -23.80
CA ASN A 162 13.84 2.05 -23.69
C ASN A 162 13.84 1.40 -22.30
N TYR A 163 14.63 1.92 -21.36
CA TYR A 163 14.76 1.36 -20.02
C TYR A 163 14.00 2.20 -19.01
N ARG A 164 13.36 1.54 -18.05
CA ARG A 164 12.76 2.17 -16.89
C ARG A 164 13.07 1.34 -15.65
N LEU A 165 13.60 2.00 -14.62
CA LEU A 165 13.81 1.43 -13.31
C LEU A 165 12.95 2.19 -12.30
N GLN A 166 12.34 1.48 -11.38
CA GLN A 166 11.47 2.04 -10.34
C GLN A 166 11.77 1.34 -9.04
N GLY A 167 11.70 2.07 -7.94
CA GLY A 167 11.94 1.49 -6.63
C GLY A 167 11.39 2.33 -5.50
N GLN A 168 11.13 1.67 -4.39
CA GLN A 168 10.59 2.26 -3.19
C GLN A 168 11.05 1.49 -1.96
N PHE A 169 11.29 2.22 -0.89
CA PHE A 169 11.53 1.70 0.44
C PHE A 169 10.59 2.36 1.44
N GLU A 170 10.04 1.56 2.35
CA GLU A 170 9.24 2.02 3.48
C GLU A 170 9.81 1.51 4.78
N ARG A 171 9.84 2.38 5.76
CA ARG A 171 9.92 2.01 7.17
C ARG A 171 8.56 2.20 7.80
N VAL A 172 8.15 1.19 8.56
CA VAL A 172 6.79 1.09 9.11
C VAL A 172 6.86 0.85 10.61
N SER A 173 6.08 1.61 11.35
CA SER A 173 5.90 1.41 12.80
C SER A 173 4.42 1.15 13.09
N ASN A 174 4.15 0.06 13.78
CA ASN A 174 2.82 -0.41 14.19
C ASN A 174 1.80 -0.64 13.05
N ALA A 175 2.19 -0.51 11.80
CA ALA A 175 1.27 -0.53 10.66
C ALA A 175 1.43 -1.74 9.74
N LEU A 176 2.46 -2.57 9.94
CA LEU A 176 2.75 -3.67 9.02
C LEU A 176 1.87 -4.88 9.33
N GLY A 177 1.14 -5.34 8.32
CA GLY A 177 0.22 -6.47 8.47
C GLY A 177 -1.13 -6.13 9.11
N ALA A 178 -1.34 -4.93 9.64
CA ALA A 178 -2.62 -4.52 10.22
C ALA A 178 -3.78 -4.60 9.19
N ALA A 179 -3.50 -4.20 7.95
CA ALA A 179 -4.50 -4.28 6.88
C ALA A 179 -4.80 -5.72 6.45
N THR A 180 -3.90 -6.66 6.62
CA THR A 180 -4.15 -8.08 6.31
C THR A 180 -5.16 -8.70 7.26
N CYS A 181 -5.22 -8.22 8.49
CA CYS A 181 -6.23 -8.66 9.43
C CYS A 181 -7.65 -8.27 9.00
N SER A 182 -7.85 -7.07 8.47
CA SER A 182 -9.17 -6.63 8.01
C SER A 182 -9.60 -7.26 6.69
N ASN A 183 -8.67 -7.67 5.86
CA ASN A 183 -8.90 -8.24 4.54
C ASN A 183 -8.66 -9.76 4.44
N ALA A 184 -8.37 -10.42 5.54
CA ALA A 184 -8.11 -11.86 5.56
C ALA A 184 -9.23 -12.69 4.92
N ALA A 185 -10.47 -12.25 5.06
CA ALA A 185 -11.62 -12.87 4.41
C ALA A 185 -11.69 -12.63 2.89
N ALA A 186 -11.10 -11.54 2.39
CA ALA A 186 -11.13 -11.17 0.97
C ALA A 186 -9.97 -11.75 0.16
N LEU A 187 -8.87 -12.09 0.80
CA LEU A 187 -7.65 -12.54 0.14
C LEU A 187 -7.49 -14.06 0.07
N GLY A 188 -8.47 -14.85 0.53
CA GLY A 188 -8.57 -16.30 0.35
C GLY A 188 -7.38 -17.15 0.84
N ASP A 189 -6.18 -16.64 0.71
CA ASP A 189 -4.92 -17.34 1.04
C ASP A 189 -4.45 -17.13 2.48
N PHE A 190 -4.92 -16.09 3.13
CA PHE A 190 -4.77 -15.89 4.57
C PHE A 190 -5.96 -16.46 5.34
N GLY A 191 -6.86 -17.11 4.63
CA GLY A 191 -8.13 -17.67 5.09
C GLY A 191 -8.00 -18.94 5.90
N ASP A 192 -7.18 -18.94 6.92
CA ASP A 192 -7.41 -19.86 8.01
C ASP A 192 -8.54 -19.27 8.88
N PRO A 193 -9.75 -19.84 8.85
CA PRO A 193 -10.88 -19.34 9.64
C PRO A 193 -10.62 -19.42 11.15
N THR A 194 -9.61 -20.19 11.57
CA THR A 194 -9.15 -20.25 12.96
C THR A 194 -8.28 -19.06 13.34
N ARG A 195 -7.83 -18.29 12.35
CA ARG A 195 -7.05 -17.07 12.48
C ARG A 195 -7.88 -15.83 12.21
N GLN A 196 -9.10 -15.81 12.68
CA GLN A 196 -9.81 -14.55 12.77
C GLN A 196 -8.90 -13.59 13.52
N CYS A 197 -8.47 -12.53 12.83
CA CYS A 197 -7.82 -11.44 13.50
C CYS A 197 -8.74 -11.00 14.62
N ASN A 198 -8.43 -11.44 15.80
CA ASN A 198 -9.11 -10.94 16.98
C ASN A 198 -8.90 -9.42 16.97
N SER A 199 -9.92 -8.65 17.21
CA SER A 199 -9.85 -7.18 17.22
C SER A 199 -8.77 -6.63 18.14
N ALA A 200 -8.44 -7.36 19.20
CA ALA A 200 -7.30 -7.08 20.08
C ALA A 200 -5.93 -7.25 19.38
N MET A 201 -5.88 -7.89 18.21
CA MET A 201 -4.66 -8.15 17.44
C MET A 201 -4.54 -7.30 16.17
N ASN A 202 -5.40 -6.31 15.97
CA ASN A 202 -5.32 -5.39 14.82
C ASN A 202 -4.18 -4.37 14.92
N VAL A 203 -3.26 -4.54 15.85
CA VAL A 203 -2.04 -3.76 15.91
C VAL A 203 -1.08 -4.31 14.87
N GLY A 204 -0.71 -3.49 13.90
CA GLY A 204 0.32 -3.82 12.94
C GLY A 204 1.70 -3.94 13.60
N GLY A 205 2.62 -4.60 12.93
CA GLY A 205 4.00 -4.75 13.35
C GLY A 205 4.88 -3.59 12.88
N ASP A 206 6.08 -3.55 13.46
CA ASP A 206 7.18 -2.75 12.97
C ASP A 206 7.94 -3.50 11.89
N GLY A 207 8.58 -2.77 11.00
CA GLY A 207 9.42 -3.38 10.00
C GLY A 207 9.70 -2.48 8.80
N TYR A 208 10.00 -3.09 7.69
CA TYR A 208 10.22 -2.37 6.46
C TYR A 208 9.80 -3.19 5.23
N THR A 209 9.51 -2.48 4.17
CA THR A 209 9.24 -3.06 2.87
C THR A 209 10.10 -2.39 1.81
N TRP A 210 10.46 -3.12 0.78
CA TRP A 210 11.03 -2.54 -0.43
C TRP A 210 10.44 -3.21 -1.66
N PHE A 211 10.39 -2.46 -2.73
CA PHE A 211 9.93 -2.91 -4.04
C PHE A 211 10.80 -2.30 -5.12
N THR A 212 11.13 -3.06 -6.13
CA THR A 212 11.80 -2.59 -7.33
C THR A 212 11.23 -3.25 -8.57
N SER A 213 11.22 -2.51 -9.66
CA SER A 213 10.87 -3.04 -10.98
C SER A 213 11.77 -2.47 -12.07
N GLY A 214 12.12 -3.32 -13.03
CA GLY A 214 12.83 -2.96 -14.25
C GLY A 214 11.97 -3.28 -15.46
N GLN A 215 11.98 -2.39 -16.44
CA GLN A 215 11.27 -2.56 -17.71
C GLN A 215 12.20 -2.30 -18.87
N TYR A 216 12.09 -3.14 -19.90
CA TYR A 216 12.64 -2.85 -21.23
C TYR A 216 11.49 -2.72 -22.21
N ILE A 217 11.38 -1.57 -22.87
CA ILE A 217 10.27 -1.20 -23.76
C ILE A 217 10.72 -1.39 -25.21
N TRP A 218 10.06 -2.30 -25.91
CA TRP A 218 10.29 -2.57 -27.33
C TRP A 218 9.01 -2.36 -28.11
N GLY A 219 8.92 -1.23 -28.81
CA GLY A 219 7.69 -0.82 -29.49
C GLY A 219 6.52 -0.71 -28.51
N ASN A 220 5.49 -1.49 -28.73
CA ASN A 220 4.31 -1.54 -27.86
C ASN A 220 4.41 -2.60 -26.74
N THR A 221 5.55 -3.26 -26.60
CA THR A 221 5.75 -4.34 -25.62
C THR A 221 6.72 -3.90 -24.54
N SER A 222 6.39 -4.13 -23.29
CA SER A 222 7.27 -3.97 -22.15
C SER A 222 7.59 -5.35 -21.57
N LEU A 223 8.87 -5.70 -21.51
CA LEU A 223 9.36 -6.81 -20.70
C LEU A 223 9.60 -6.31 -19.29
N VAL A 224 9.09 -7.01 -18.30
CA VAL A 224 9.07 -6.55 -16.91
C VAL A 224 9.70 -7.60 -16.00
N ALA A 225 10.62 -7.17 -15.16
CA ALA A 225 11.09 -7.92 -14.01
C ALA A 225 10.85 -7.06 -12.76
N GLN A 226 10.23 -7.63 -11.74
CA GLN A 226 10.00 -6.93 -10.47
C GLN A 226 10.21 -7.84 -9.27
N GLY A 227 10.53 -7.25 -8.14
CA GLY A 227 10.68 -7.96 -6.88
C GLY A 227 10.47 -7.03 -5.69
N GLY A 228 10.14 -7.64 -4.59
CA GLY A 228 9.93 -6.93 -3.34
C GLY A 228 10.00 -7.86 -2.15
N MET A 229 10.23 -7.26 -1.01
CA MET A 229 10.30 -7.96 0.26
C MET A 229 9.62 -7.13 1.34
N THR A 230 8.95 -7.82 2.24
CA THR A 230 8.45 -7.27 3.49
C THR A 230 9.11 -8.02 4.64
N ILE A 231 9.70 -7.28 5.58
CA ILE A 231 10.22 -7.82 6.82
C ILE A 231 9.44 -7.19 7.96
N ALA A 232 8.57 -8.00 8.58
CA ALA A 232 7.80 -7.62 9.76
C ALA A 232 8.50 -8.16 11.00
N HIS A 233 8.86 -7.27 11.93
CA HIS A 233 9.46 -7.67 13.19
C HIS A 233 8.40 -8.27 14.11
N ALA A 234 8.81 -9.16 15.00
CA ALA A 234 7.94 -9.68 16.05
C ALA A 234 7.53 -8.54 17.00
N THR A 235 6.28 -8.55 17.39
CA THR A 235 5.75 -7.73 18.49
C THR A 235 5.19 -8.65 19.57
N ASP A 236 4.80 -8.11 20.72
CA ASP A 236 4.16 -8.88 21.80
C ASP A 236 2.90 -9.62 21.34
N LEU A 237 2.25 -9.13 20.28
CA LEU A 237 0.99 -9.65 19.77
C LEU A 237 1.12 -10.34 18.41
N LEU A 238 2.19 -10.08 17.65
CA LEU A 238 2.42 -10.61 16.32
C LEU A 238 3.79 -11.25 16.22
N GLN A 239 3.84 -12.45 15.65
CA GLN A 239 5.09 -13.12 15.34
C GLN A 239 5.73 -12.48 14.11
N LYS A 240 7.07 -12.59 13.99
CA LYS A 240 7.82 -12.15 12.83
C LYS A 240 7.26 -12.81 11.57
N LYS A 241 7.05 -12.00 10.52
CA LYS A 241 6.63 -12.46 9.20
C LYS A 241 7.50 -11.82 8.14
N ASN A 242 8.00 -12.62 7.24
CA ASN A 242 8.69 -12.13 6.05
C ASN A 242 7.91 -12.58 4.81
N SER A 243 7.90 -11.74 3.80
CA SER A 243 7.43 -12.17 2.48
C SER A 243 8.36 -11.65 1.40
N GLU A 244 8.57 -12.46 0.39
CA GLU A 244 9.33 -12.12 -0.80
C GLU A 244 8.45 -12.37 -2.01
N ASN A 245 8.58 -11.53 -3.03
CA ASN A 245 7.92 -11.75 -4.29
C ASN A 245 8.85 -11.44 -5.46
N TYR A 246 8.73 -12.23 -6.51
CA TYR A 246 9.46 -12.08 -7.76
C TYR A 246 8.49 -12.27 -8.91
N THR A 247 8.51 -11.37 -9.88
CA THR A 247 7.63 -11.43 -11.05
C THR A 247 8.43 -11.20 -12.30
N LEU A 248 8.22 -12.06 -13.29
CA LEU A 248 8.72 -11.89 -14.65
C LEU A 248 7.53 -11.95 -15.61
N GLY A 249 7.44 -11.01 -16.55
CA GLY A 249 6.36 -11.01 -17.50
C GLY A 249 6.49 -9.96 -18.59
N ALA A 250 5.45 -9.86 -19.38
CA ALA A 250 5.36 -8.91 -20.47
C ALA A 250 3.98 -8.23 -20.47
N ILE A 251 3.97 -6.99 -20.96
CA ILE A 251 2.77 -6.20 -21.19
C ILE A 251 2.82 -5.71 -22.64
N HIS A 252 1.80 -6.04 -23.45
CA HIS A 252 1.67 -5.57 -24.80
C HIS A 252 0.48 -4.62 -24.92
N HIS A 253 0.74 -3.38 -25.33
CA HIS A 253 -0.27 -2.35 -25.48
C HIS A 253 -0.93 -2.44 -26.85
N LEU A 254 -2.20 -2.81 -26.90
CA LEU A 254 -3.03 -2.80 -28.10
C LEU A 254 -3.51 -1.39 -28.42
N SER A 255 -3.71 -0.58 -27.40
CA SER A 255 -4.09 0.82 -27.47
C SER A 255 -3.65 1.58 -26.22
N LYS A 256 -3.93 2.90 -26.15
CA LYS A 256 -3.69 3.70 -24.94
C LYS A 256 -4.47 3.20 -23.71
N ARG A 257 -5.57 2.47 -23.91
CA ARG A 257 -6.46 2.02 -22.84
C ARG A 257 -6.49 0.50 -22.67
N THR A 258 -5.98 -0.26 -23.65
CA THR A 258 -6.08 -1.72 -23.64
C THR A 258 -4.70 -2.34 -23.76
N SER A 259 -4.40 -3.25 -22.87
CA SER A 259 -3.18 -4.06 -22.92
C SER A 259 -3.47 -5.52 -22.60
N ILE A 260 -2.71 -6.40 -23.22
CA ILE A 260 -2.60 -7.82 -22.84
C ILE A 260 -1.36 -7.95 -21.95
N PHE A 261 -1.45 -8.72 -20.92
CA PHE A 261 -0.31 -9.03 -20.07
C PHE A 261 -0.22 -10.53 -19.80
N GLY A 262 0.98 -10.99 -19.51
CA GLY A 262 1.20 -12.36 -19.08
C GLY A 262 2.53 -12.49 -18.35
N GLY A 263 2.64 -13.49 -17.51
CA GLY A 263 3.86 -13.73 -16.76
C GLY A 263 3.71 -14.74 -15.62
N TYR A 264 4.76 -14.77 -14.83
CA TYR A 264 4.92 -15.62 -13.67
C TYR A 264 5.28 -14.81 -12.46
N GLN A 265 4.63 -15.08 -11.33
CA GLN A 265 4.94 -14.52 -10.03
C GLN A 265 5.14 -15.64 -9.01
N ARG A 266 6.22 -15.54 -8.25
CA ARG A 266 6.45 -16.33 -7.05
C ARG A 266 6.36 -15.45 -5.81
N VAL A 267 5.65 -15.93 -4.81
CA VAL A 267 5.55 -15.32 -3.48
C VAL A 267 5.94 -16.36 -2.46
N ASN A 268 6.91 -16.04 -1.62
CA ASN A 268 7.29 -16.85 -0.48
C ASN A 268 6.87 -16.08 0.79
N VAL A 269 6.17 -16.75 1.68
CA VAL A 269 5.77 -16.17 2.98
C VAL A 269 6.26 -17.06 4.10
N ASP A 270 7.25 -16.57 4.82
CA ASP A 270 7.74 -17.17 6.06
C ASP A 270 6.83 -16.68 7.21
N ASP A 271 5.92 -17.55 7.64
CA ASP A 271 4.99 -17.28 8.73
C ASP A 271 5.19 -18.33 9.84
N PRO A 272 5.99 -18.04 10.87
CA PRO A 272 6.29 -19.00 11.94
C PRO A 272 5.06 -19.41 12.78
N SER A 273 3.94 -18.72 12.60
CA SER A 273 2.67 -19.11 13.21
C SER A 273 1.91 -20.14 12.38
N SER A 274 2.40 -20.48 11.18
CA SER A 274 1.84 -21.51 10.31
C SER A 274 2.77 -22.72 10.28
N ALA A 275 2.20 -23.92 10.38
CA ALA A 275 2.95 -25.18 10.23
C ALA A 275 3.45 -25.42 8.79
N LYS A 276 3.13 -24.54 7.86
CA LYS A 276 3.53 -24.62 6.46
C LYS A 276 3.91 -23.24 5.93
N ASP A 277 5.06 -23.16 5.30
CA ASP A 277 5.42 -22.04 4.45
C ASP A 277 4.35 -21.87 3.37
N ARG A 278 3.94 -20.62 3.14
CA ARG A 278 2.89 -20.31 2.16
C ARG A 278 3.52 -19.80 0.88
N ASP A 279 4.12 -20.70 0.15
CA ASP A 279 4.64 -20.42 -1.18
C ASP A 279 3.50 -20.45 -2.20
N ARG A 280 3.45 -19.41 -3.02
CA ARG A 280 2.50 -19.32 -4.13
C ARG A 280 3.23 -19.08 -5.44
N ASN A 281 2.89 -19.87 -6.44
CA ASN A 281 3.32 -19.68 -7.82
C ASN A 281 2.10 -19.33 -8.66
N THR A 282 2.14 -18.21 -9.36
CA THR A 282 1.03 -17.74 -10.20
C THR A 282 1.49 -17.57 -11.63
N TRP A 283 0.87 -18.32 -12.55
CA TRP A 283 0.99 -18.12 -13.99
C TRP A 283 -0.30 -17.47 -14.47
N THR A 284 -0.21 -16.40 -15.22
CA THR A 284 -1.40 -15.70 -15.68
C THR A 284 -1.21 -15.06 -17.03
N VAL A 285 -2.29 -15.00 -17.77
CA VAL A 285 -2.49 -14.19 -18.99
C VAL A 285 -3.81 -13.46 -18.82
N GLY A 286 -3.86 -12.20 -19.20
CA GLY A 286 -5.09 -11.42 -19.07
C GLY A 286 -5.10 -10.16 -19.94
N ILE A 287 -6.24 -9.51 -19.93
CA ILE A 287 -6.45 -8.22 -20.60
C ILE A 287 -6.76 -7.18 -19.53
N ARG A 288 -6.11 -6.03 -19.62
CA ARG A 288 -6.42 -4.85 -18.80
C ARG A 288 -6.99 -3.76 -19.73
N HIS A 289 -8.18 -3.27 -19.37
CA HIS A 289 -8.81 -2.14 -20.06
C HIS A 289 -9.16 -1.03 -19.09
N GLN A 290 -8.88 0.21 -19.46
CA GLN A 290 -9.21 1.40 -18.67
C GLN A 290 -10.37 2.13 -19.36
N PHE A 291 -11.44 2.35 -18.64
CA PHE A 291 -12.64 3.06 -19.11
C PHE A 291 -12.51 4.57 -19.01
#